data_eaa4ed101cc55c142244ff59cee249e9
#
_entry.id   eaa4ed101cc55c142244ff59cee249e9
#
_cell.length_a   1.000
_cell.length_b   1.000
_cell.length_c   1.000
_cell.angle_alpha   90.00
_cell.angle_beta   90.00
_cell.angle_gamma   90.00
#
_symmetry.space_group_name_H-M   'P 1'
#
loop_
_entity.id
_entity.type
_entity.pdbx_description
1 polymer ?
#
loop_
_entity_poly.entity_id
_entity_poly.type
_entity_poly.pdbx_seq_one_letter_code
_entity_poly.pdbx_strand_id
1 'polypeptide(L)'
;MSHKDVLNQDASPRSLKPVSKSARYHVDIGKKLVSVKFGKKLTVRDIEGYVGWLQLHPSFQPAYAEIVDLTEVEDLDLRADEFLKLADEIDPFLPDAKRAFIVRNSVQNHAARMHKVLRTQRNIEIFRSVEEAERWITM
;
A
#
# COMPACT_ATOMS: atom_id res chain seq x y z
N MET A 1 -5.68 -4.19 -26.86
CA MET A 1 -5.47 -4.60 -26.46
C MET A 1 -4.80 -4.49 -26.14
N SER A 2 -4.92 -3.83 -25.89
CA SER A 2 -4.52 -4.13 -25.35
C SER A 2 -3.90 -3.84 -24.93
N HIS A 3 -3.93 -3.45 -24.92
CA HIS A 3 -3.49 -3.70 -24.21
C HIS A 3 -2.96 -3.24 -23.95
N LYS A 4 -2.97 -2.85 -24.18
CA LYS A 4 -2.75 -2.87 -23.80
C LYS A 4 -2.28 -2.34 -23.54
N ASP A 5 -2.60 -1.78 -23.74
CA ASP A 5 -2.43 -1.85 -23.32
C ASP A 5 -1.96 -1.33 -22.89
N VAL A 6 -2.02 -1.04 -23.13
CA VAL A 6 -1.88 -1.21 -22.57
C VAL A 6 -1.43 -0.57 -22.10
N LEU A 7 -1.44 0.05 -22.19
CA LEU A 7 -1.36 0.05 -21.63
C LEU A 7 -0.98 0.93 -21.23
N ASN A 8 -1.16 1.62 -21.23
CA ASN A 8 -1.12 1.77 -20.69
C ASN A 8 -0.90 2.57 -20.31
N GLN A 9 -1.09 3.07 -20.42
CA GLN A 9 -1.22 3.10 -20.04
C GLN A 9 -1.28 3.65 -19.89
N ASP A 10 -1.59 4.15 -20.22
CA ASP A 10 -1.93 3.98 -20.04
C ASP A 10 -2.11 4.10 -20.10
N ALA A 11 -2.32 4.25 -20.37
CA ALA A 11 -2.79 3.63 -20.42
C ALA A 11 -3.18 3.57 -20.36
N SER A 12 -3.69 3.69 -20.55
CA SER A 12 -4.29 3.01 -20.51
C SER A 12 -4.70 2.87 -20.48
N PRO A 13 -5.24 2.71 -20.69
CA PRO A 13 -5.85 2.15 -20.63
C PRO A 13 -6.21 1.78 -20.78
N ARG A 14 -6.88 1.49 -20.87
CA ARG A 14 -7.33 0.97 -20.77
C ARG A 14 -7.76 0.26 -20.53
N SER A 15 -8.06 0.17 -20.92
CA SER A 15 -8.80 -0.53 -20.52
C SER A 15 -9.08 -1.20 -19.60
N LEU A 16 -8.70 -1.65 -19.74
CA LEU A 16 -8.96 -2.25 -18.48
C LEU A 16 -9.09 -1.24 -17.39
N LYS A 17 -10.25 -1.06 -16.94
CA LYS A 17 -10.49 -0.18 -15.83
C LYS A 17 -9.95 -0.77 -14.58
N PRO A 18 -9.06 -0.12 -13.86
CA PRO A 18 -8.64 -0.63 -12.57
C PRO A 18 -9.83 -0.67 -11.64
N VAL A 19 -9.89 -1.71 -10.83
CA VAL A 19 -10.93 -1.86 -9.83
C VAL A 19 -10.92 -0.65 -8.90
N SER A 20 -9.75 -0.18 -8.55
CA SER A 20 -9.59 0.96 -7.69
C SER A 20 -8.94 2.09 -8.46
N LYS A 21 -9.76 2.93 -9.08
CA LYS A 21 -9.25 4.11 -9.75
C LYS A 21 -8.62 5.08 -8.77
N SER A 22 -9.02 4.99 -7.51
CA SER A 22 -8.54 5.90 -6.48
C SER A 22 -7.22 5.47 -5.87
N ALA A 23 -6.76 4.24 -6.11
CA ALA A 23 -5.47 3.79 -5.58
C ALA A 23 -4.37 4.11 -6.57
N ARG A 24 -3.25 4.62 -6.07
CA ARG A 24 -2.10 4.98 -6.88
C ARG A 24 -0.86 4.32 -6.31
N TYR A 25 -0.12 3.59 -7.15
CA TYR A 25 1.05 2.81 -6.74
C TYR A 25 2.29 3.29 -7.47
N HIS A 26 3.44 3.21 -6.81
CA HIS A 26 4.70 3.59 -7.44
C HIS A 26 5.85 2.81 -6.80
N VAL A 27 6.80 2.33 -7.63
CA VAL A 27 8.04 1.73 -7.15
C VAL A 27 9.19 2.63 -7.58
N ASP A 28 9.94 3.14 -6.61
CA ASP A 28 11.13 3.94 -6.85
C ASP A 28 12.35 3.05 -6.65
N ILE A 29 12.96 2.61 -7.75
CA ILE A 29 14.08 1.68 -7.70
C ILE A 29 15.29 2.33 -7.04
N GLY A 30 15.54 3.60 -7.35
CA GLY A 30 16.68 4.31 -6.79
C GLY A 30 16.64 4.42 -5.29
N LYS A 31 15.44 4.63 -4.72
CA LYS A 31 15.25 4.72 -3.27
C LYS A 31 14.91 3.39 -2.63
N LYS A 32 14.67 2.35 -3.42
CA LYS A 32 14.21 1.05 -2.94
C LYS A 32 12.95 1.22 -2.10
N LEU A 33 11.99 1.93 -2.65
CA LEU A 33 10.80 2.38 -1.92
C LEU A 33 9.55 2.16 -2.76
N VAL A 34 8.55 1.56 -2.14
CA VAL A 34 7.21 1.44 -2.71
C VAL A 34 6.31 2.45 -2.05
N SER A 35 5.52 3.16 -2.83
CA SER A 35 4.52 4.10 -2.31
C SER A 35 3.14 3.70 -2.82
N VAL A 36 2.16 3.72 -1.93
CA VAL A 36 0.76 3.53 -2.30
C VAL A 36 -0.09 4.57 -1.61
N LYS A 37 -1.06 5.12 -2.34
CA LYS A 37 -2.05 6.03 -1.77
C LYS A 37 -3.42 5.48 -2.10
N PHE A 38 -4.16 5.08 -1.07
CA PHE A 38 -5.51 4.56 -1.25
C PHE A 38 -6.52 5.69 -1.31
N GLY A 39 -7.65 5.43 -1.97
CA GLY A 39 -8.69 6.42 -2.14
C GLY A 39 -9.74 6.37 -1.05
N LYS A 40 -10.90 6.97 -1.31
CA LYS A 40 -11.93 7.23 -0.31
C LYS A 40 -12.43 5.98 0.39
N LYS A 41 -12.59 4.88 -0.32
CA LYS A 41 -13.06 3.62 0.27
C LYS A 41 -11.96 2.59 0.15
N LEU A 42 -11.54 2.05 1.28
CA LEU A 42 -10.50 1.02 1.32
C LEU A 42 -11.16 -0.33 1.61
N THR A 43 -11.00 -1.26 0.67
CA THR A 43 -11.55 -2.60 0.77
C THR A 43 -10.44 -3.62 0.69
N VAL A 44 -10.77 -4.88 1.00
CA VAL A 44 -9.81 -5.97 0.86
C VAL A 44 -9.37 -6.13 -0.60
N ARG A 45 -10.28 -5.87 -1.55
CA ARG A 45 -9.94 -5.96 -2.97
C ARG A 45 -8.89 -4.95 -3.39
N ASP A 46 -8.96 -3.75 -2.82
CA ASP A 46 -7.96 -2.71 -3.12
C ASP A 46 -6.58 -3.17 -2.66
N ILE A 47 -6.51 -3.76 -1.48
CA ILE A 47 -5.23 -4.21 -0.94
C ILE A 47 -4.71 -5.42 -1.71
N GLU A 48 -5.58 -6.37 -2.04
CA GLU A 48 -5.20 -7.52 -2.85
C GLU A 48 -4.71 -7.10 -4.23
N GLY A 49 -5.37 -6.12 -4.82
CA GLY A 49 -4.95 -5.56 -6.11
C GLY A 49 -3.56 -4.94 -6.05
N TYR A 50 -3.31 -4.20 -4.99
CA TYR A 50 -1.99 -3.59 -4.76
C TYR A 50 -0.91 -4.67 -4.59
N VAL A 51 -1.16 -5.66 -3.75
CA VAL A 51 -0.19 -6.74 -3.52
C VAL A 51 0.08 -7.51 -4.81
N GLY A 52 -0.98 -7.82 -5.57
CA GLY A 52 -0.82 -8.51 -6.85
C GLY A 52 0.01 -7.71 -7.84
N TRP A 53 -0.21 -6.39 -7.89
CA TRP A 53 0.56 -5.50 -8.73
C TRP A 53 2.04 -5.53 -8.35
N LEU A 54 2.33 -5.49 -7.04
CA LEU A 54 3.72 -5.54 -6.56
C LEU A 54 4.38 -6.86 -6.94
N GLN A 55 3.69 -7.97 -6.73
CA GLN A 55 4.27 -9.29 -7.00
C GLN A 55 4.62 -9.49 -8.47
N LEU A 56 3.91 -8.79 -9.36
CA LEU A 56 4.17 -8.86 -10.79
C LEU A 56 5.15 -7.78 -11.27
N HIS A 57 5.50 -6.84 -10.42
CA HIS A 57 6.38 -5.73 -10.83
C HIS A 57 7.83 -6.23 -10.89
N PRO A 58 8.49 -6.09 -12.05
CA PRO A 58 9.82 -6.68 -12.24
C PRO A 58 10.90 -6.13 -11.34
N SER A 59 10.72 -4.91 -10.83
CA SER A 59 11.75 -4.25 -10.01
C SER A 59 11.46 -4.30 -8.52
N PHE A 60 10.31 -4.83 -8.11
CA PHE A 60 9.98 -4.90 -6.70
C PHE A 60 10.78 -6.01 -6.01
N GLN A 61 11.29 -5.71 -4.82
CA GLN A 61 11.92 -6.71 -3.96
C GLN A 61 11.34 -6.62 -2.55
N PRO A 62 11.12 -7.77 -1.89
CA PRO A 62 10.50 -7.79 -0.55
C PRO A 62 11.24 -6.98 0.52
N ALA A 63 12.52 -6.69 0.30
CA ALA A 63 13.30 -5.88 1.25
C ALA A 63 13.09 -4.38 1.10
N TYR A 64 12.37 -3.94 0.06
CA TYR A 64 12.09 -2.52 -0.13
C TYR A 64 11.26 -1.97 1.02
N ALA A 65 11.42 -0.68 1.30
CA ALA A 65 10.56 0.02 2.25
C ALA A 65 9.22 0.35 1.61
N GLU A 66 8.23 0.64 2.44
CA GLU A 66 6.88 0.96 1.98
C GLU A 66 6.35 2.21 2.67
N ILE A 67 5.69 3.08 1.90
CA ILE A 67 4.89 4.18 2.44
C ILE A 67 3.44 3.94 2.01
N VAL A 68 2.55 3.84 2.98
CA VAL A 68 1.12 3.68 2.75
C VAL A 68 0.43 4.97 3.18
N ASP A 69 -0.11 5.71 2.22
CA ASP A 69 -0.81 6.97 2.49
C ASP A 69 -2.30 6.69 2.58
N LEU A 70 -2.84 6.84 3.78
CA LEU A 70 -4.26 6.62 4.05
C LEU A 70 -5.05 7.92 4.16
N THR A 71 -4.43 9.05 3.87
CA THR A 71 -5.05 10.36 4.17
C THR A 71 -6.33 10.65 3.40
N GLU A 72 -6.56 9.98 2.26
CA GLU A 72 -7.81 10.13 1.52
C GLU A 72 -8.88 9.12 1.91
N VAL A 73 -8.56 8.14 2.75
CA VAL A 73 -9.51 7.11 3.13
C VAL A 73 -10.56 7.68 4.08
N GLU A 74 -11.82 7.58 3.68
CA GLU A 74 -12.96 8.03 4.48
C GLU A 74 -13.78 6.85 4.99
N ASP A 75 -13.77 5.75 4.26
CA ASP A 75 -14.58 4.58 4.55
C ASP A 75 -13.71 3.34 4.54
N LEU A 76 -13.64 2.66 5.66
CA LEU A 76 -12.83 1.46 5.83
C LEU A 76 -13.76 0.25 5.85
N ASP A 77 -13.74 -0.51 4.75
CA ASP A 77 -14.59 -1.70 4.60
C ASP A 77 -13.74 -2.95 4.75
N LEU A 78 -13.25 -3.16 5.97
CA LEU A 78 -12.41 -4.31 6.31
C LEU A 78 -12.84 -4.86 7.67
N ARG A 79 -13.09 -6.16 7.71
CA ARG A 79 -13.39 -6.84 8.97
C ARG A 79 -12.10 -7.29 9.64
N ALA A 80 -12.18 -7.63 10.93
CA ALA A 80 -11.02 -8.07 11.70
C ALA A 80 -10.34 -9.30 11.09
N ASP A 81 -11.14 -10.28 10.61
CA ASP A 81 -10.58 -11.47 9.98
C ASP A 81 -9.90 -11.17 8.66
N GLU A 82 -10.36 -10.14 7.94
CA GLU A 82 -9.71 -9.70 6.73
C GLU A 82 -8.36 -9.04 7.00
N PHE A 83 -8.29 -8.23 8.08
CA PHE A 83 -7.00 -7.67 8.50
C PHE A 83 -6.00 -8.77 8.81
N LEU A 84 -6.45 -9.81 9.53
CA LEU A 84 -5.59 -10.92 9.90
C LEU A 84 -5.06 -11.66 8.66
N LYS A 85 -5.95 -11.92 7.71
CA LYS A 85 -5.57 -12.57 6.47
C LYS A 85 -4.53 -11.76 5.71
N LEU A 86 -4.75 -10.45 5.59
CA LEU A 86 -3.81 -9.56 4.90
C LEU A 86 -2.45 -9.57 5.58
N ALA A 87 -2.44 -9.60 6.92
CA ALA A 87 -1.20 -9.58 7.67
C ALA A 87 -0.41 -10.89 7.51
N ASP A 88 -1.11 -12.02 7.50
CA ASP A 88 -0.44 -13.33 7.58
C ASP A 88 -0.22 -13.99 6.23
N GLU A 89 -1.08 -13.75 5.25
CA GLU A 89 -1.11 -14.57 4.05
C GLU A 89 -0.64 -13.89 2.78
N ILE A 90 -0.85 -12.60 2.65
CA ILE A 90 -0.59 -11.95 1.36
C ILE A 90 0.43 -10.83 1.39
N ASP A 91 0.97 -10.50 2.55
CA ASP A 91 1.93 -9.41 2.65
C ASP A 91 3.24 -9.79 1.94
N PRO A 92 3.65 -9.03 0.91
CA PRO A 92 4.82 -9.39 0.12
C PRO A 92 6.14 -8.88 0.67
N PHE A 93 6.11 -8.11 1.76
CA PHE A 93 7.33 -7.50 2.32
C PHE A 93 7.97 -8.41 3.36
N LEU A 94 9.30 -8.30 3.46
CA LEU A 94 10.02 -9.01 4.51
C LEU A 94 9.62 -8.49 5.90
N PRO A 95 9.72 -9.32 6.94
CA PRO A 95 9.30 -8.91 8.29
C PRO A 95 10.02 -7.68 8.83
N ASP A 96 11.26 -7.43 8.42
CA ASP A 96 12.05 -6.29 8.92
C ASP A 96 12.05 -5.10 7.97
N ALA A 97 11.31 -5.15 6.87
CA ALA A 97 11.20 -4.01 5.97
C ALA A 97 10.55 -2.83 6.69
N LYS A 98 11.09 -1.63 6.48
CA LYS A 98 10.51 -0.42 7.07
C LYS A 98 9.21 -0.05 6.37
N ARG A 99 8.16 0.15 7.14
CA ARG A 99 6.84 0.42 6.61
C ARG A 99 6.23 1.60 7.35
N ALA A 100 5.94 2.65 6.62
CA ALA A 100 5.39 3.89 7.18
C ALA A 100 3.95 4.05 6.72
N PHE A 101 3.06 4.34 7.68
CA PHE A 101 1.67 4.64 7.38
C PHE A 101 1.44 6.12 7.66
N ILE A 102 0.79 6.82 6.72
CA ILE A 102 0.48 8.23 6.88
C ILE A 102 -1.01 8.35 7.12
N VAL A 103 -1.37 8.99 8.23
CA VAL A 103 -2.76 9.10 8.67
C VAL A 103 -3.09 10.54 9.04
N ARG A 104 -4.37 10.87 9.02
CA ARG A 104 -4.85 12.21 9.30
C ARG A 104 -5.96 12.23 10.34
N ASN A 105 -6.64 11.10 10.56
CA ASN A 105 -7.78 11.04 11.47
C ASN A 105 -7.81 9.71 12.22
N SER A 106 -8.78 9.56 13.12
CA SER A 106 -8.86 8.40 14.00
C SER A 106 -9.18 7.10 13.26
N VAL A 107 -9.99 7.16 12.19
CA VAL A 107 -10.33 5.97 11.41
C VAL A 107 -9.09 5.41 10.73
N GLN A 108 -8.33 6.28 10.10
CA GLN A 108 -7.09 5.90 9.41
C GLN A 108 -6.05 5.40 10.40
N ASN A 109 -5.94 6.08 11.54
CA ASN A 109 -5.01 5.68 12.58
C ASN A 109 -5.36 4.29 13.12
N HIS A 110 -6.65 4.01 13.28
CA HIS A 110 -7.10 2.69 13.72
C HIS A 110 -6.66 1.60 12.73
N ALA A 111 -6.86 1.83 11.44
CA ALA A 111 -6.46 0.87 10.41
C ALA A 111 -4.95 0.59 10.45
N ALA A 112 -4.15 1.65 10.56
CA ALA A 112 -2.70 1.52 10.61
C ALA A 112 -2.26 0.76 11.87
N ARG A 113 -2.86 1.06 13.01
CA ARG A 113 -2.53 0.40 14.27
C ARG A 113 -2.93 -1.07 14.25
N MET A 114 -4.07 -1.41 13.65
CA MET A 114 -4.47 -2.81 13.52
C MET A 114 -3.44 -3.59 12.71
N HIS A 115 -2.99 -3.04 11.62
CA HIS A 115 -1.98 -3.70 10.80
C HIS A 115 -0.68 -3.90 11.59
N LYS A 116 -0.25 -2.87 12.30
CA LYS A 116 0.98 -2.92 13.10
C LYS A 116 0.90 -4.01 14.17
N VAL A 117 -0.22 -4.07 14.88
CA VAL A 117 -0.43 -5.05 15.95
C VAL A 117 -0.45 -6.47 15.39
N LEU A 118 -1.20 -6.69 14.30
CA LEU A 118 -1.36 -8.03 13.76
C LEU A 118 -0.08 -8.56 13.12
N ARG A 119 0.73 -7.68 12.56
CA ARG A 119 1.98 -8.11 11.92
C ARG A 119 3.07 -8.44 12.92
N THR A 120 3.00 -7.90 14.13
CA THR A 120 4.07 -8.03 15.13
C THR A 120 5.45 -7.61 14.61
N GLN A 121 5.47 -6.79 13.57
CA GLN A 121 6.71 -6.26 12.99
C GLN A 121 7.21 -5.06 13.78
N ARG A 122 8.52 -4.95 13.89
CA ARG A 122 9.13 -3.85 14.65
C ARG A 122 9.28 -2.59 13.84
N ASN A 123 9.26 -2.71 12.52
CA ASN A 123 9.58 -1.59 11.64
C ASN A 123 8.35 -0.99 10.97
N ILE A 124 7.22 -0.98 11.66
CA ILE A 124 6.02 -0.29 11.21
C ILE A 124 5.81 0.92 12.09
N GLU A 125 5.77 2.11 11.48
CA GLU A 125 5.55 3.37 12.20
C GLU A 125 4.45 4.19 11.54
N ILE A 126 3.83 5.05 12.33
CA ILE A 126 2.68 5.85 11.89
C ILE A 126 3.05 7.32 11.96
N PHE A 127 2.80 8.04 10.87
CA PHE A 127 3.18 9.45 10.74
C PHE A 127 2.00 10.29 10.28
N ARG A 128 2.14 11.60 10.43
CA ARG A 128 1.15 12.57 9.99
C ARG A 128 1.49 13.24 8.67
N SER A 129 2.71 13.08 8.19
CA SER A 129 3.13 13.69 6.92
C SER A 129 4.05 12.76 6.14
N VAL A 130 4.05 12.96 4.82
CA VAL A 130 4.95 12.22 3.93
C VAL A 130 6.41 12.54 4.28
N GLU A 131 6.69 13.79 4.59
CA GLU A 131 8.06 14.22 4.90
C GLU A 131 8.63 13.50 6.11
N GLU A 132 7.83 13.35 7.16
CA GLU A 132 8.26 12.61 8.34
C GLU A 132 8.53 11.14 8.03
N ALA A 133 7.63 10.53 7.25
CA ALA A 133 7.76 9.14 6.86
C ALA A 133 9.03 8.91 6.04
N GLU A 134 9.27 9.79 5.07
CA GLU A 134 10.45 9.67 4.21
C GLU A 134 11.74 9.83 5.00
N ARG A 135 11.78 10.76 5.94
CA ARG A 135 12.95 10.92 6.78
C ARG A 135 13.24 9.66 7.59
N TRP A 136 12.20 9.08 8.17
CA TRP A 136 12.38 7.86 8.96
C TRP A 136 12.87 6.69 8.11
N ILE A 137 12.32 6.55 6.90
CA ILE A 137 12.71 5.46 6.01
C ILE A 137 14.17 5.56 5.59
N THR A 138 14.66 6.77 5.41
CA THR A 138 16.02 6.99 4.93
C THR A 138 17.06 7.10 6.05
N MET A 139 16.63 6.98 7.29
CA MET A 139 17.54 7.02 8.43
C MET A 139 18.54 5.87 8.44
#